data_460bcabc2bdac3bbcc2914296f4932ad
#
_entry.id   460bcabc2bdac3bbcc2914296f4932ad
#
_cell.length_a   1.000
_cell.length_b   1.000
_cell.length_c   1.000
_cell.angle_alpha   90.00
_cell.angle_beta   90.00
_cell.angle_gamma   90.00
#
_symmetry.space_group_name_H-M   'P 1'
#
loop_
_entity.id
_entity.type
_entity.pdbx_description
1 polymer ?
#
loop_
_entity_poly.entity_id
_entity_poly.type
_entity_poly.pdbx_seq_one_letter_code
_entity_poly.pdbx_strand_id
1 'polypeptide(L)'
;HANAHIKFSYVPQKFNPSHSLPLRVKDLLNLEVCSPEIKAQIIQDTGITKLENAKVQQLSGGERQRVLLARALLRQPNVLVLDEPMQGLDIQSEAELYDYVRSLPEKYGCSILIVSHDLQWVMQGTQRVVCLNKHICCSGLPENIQQDPAYQAIFGTNRVFYQHHHNHCAHGDTATTCEHNSRPHIHPEPEA
;
A
#
# COMPACT_ATOMS: atom_id res chain seq x y z
N HIS A 1 26.25 -23.13 8.61
CA HIS A 1 25.17 -22.22 8.16
C HIS A 1 24.20 -22.11 9.32
N ALA A 2 24.18 -20.94 9.99
CA ALA A 2 23.15 -20.64 10.97
C ALA A 2 21.80 -20.63 10.20
N ASN A 3 20.86 -21.47 10.62
CA ASN A 3 19.48 -21.40 10.14
C ASN A 3 18.89 -20.08 10.63
N ALA A 4 18.98 -19.03 9.82
CA ALA A 4 18.31 -17.78 10.07
C ALA A 4 16.80 -18.07 10.01
N HIS A 5 16.14 -18.07 11.15
CA HIS A 5 14.68 -18.20 11.19
C HIS A 5 14.06 -16.96 10.55
N ILE A 6 13.51 -17.13 9.35
CA ILE A 6 12.80 -16.06 8.65
C ILE A 6 11.49 -15.79 9.41
N LYS A 7 11.34 -14.56 9.89
CA LYS A 7 10.11 -14.10 10.57
C LYS A 7 9.14 -13.54 9.55
N PHE A 8 7.93 -14.07 9.55
CA PHE A 8 6.83 -13.56 8.74
C PHE A 8 5.86 -12.78 9.62
N SER A 9 5.33 -11.68 9.09
CA SER A 9 4.14 -11.01 9.62
C SER A 9 3.09 -10.88 8.53
N TYR A 10 1.83 -10.94 8.93
CA TYR A 10 0.68 -10.92 8.02
C TYR A 10 -0.32 -9.85 8.43
N VAL A 11 -0.72 -9.03 7.47
CA VAL A 11 -1.81 -8.06 7.59
C VAL A 11 -2.98 -8.59 6.76
N PRO A 12 -4.07 -9.02 7.41
CA PRO A 12 -5.22 -9.59 6.72
C PRO A 12 -6.08 -8.52 6.05
N GLN A 13 -6.74 -8.91 4.96
CA GLN A 13 -7.73 -8.09 4.26
C GLN A 13 -8.85 -7.59 5.19
N LYS A 14 -9.30 -8.43 6.12
CA LYS A 14 -10.37 -8.11 7.07
C LYS A 14 -9.94 -8.43 8.48
N PHE A 15 -10.12 -7.46 9.37
CA PHE A 15 -9.95 -7.65 10.80
C PHE A 15 -11.18 -7.12 11.53
N ASN A 16 -12.03 -8.04 11.94
CA ASN A 16 -13.29 -7.73 12.62
C ASN A 16 -13.29 -8.37 14.03
N PRO A 17 -12.71 -7.70 15.03
CA PRO A 17 -12.81 -8.16 16.41
C PRO A 17 -14.28 -8.15 16.84
N SER A 18 -14.66 -9.13 17.71
CA SER A 18 -16.02 -9.19 18.23
C SER A 18 -16.44 -7.86 18.86
N HIS A 19 -17.65 -7.42 18.57
CA HIS A 19 -18.22 -6.18 19.15
C HIS A 19 -18.32 -6.24 20.69
N SER A 20 -18.43 -7.44 21.25
CA SER A 20 -18.47 -7.65 22.70
C SER A 20 -17.12 -7.48 23.38
N LEU A 21 -16.00 -7.47 22.64
CA LEU A 21 -14.66 -7.30 23.20
C LEU A 21 -14.26 -5.83 23.11
N PRO A 22 -14.15 -5.09 24.23
CA PRO A 22 -13.73 -3.67 24.23
C PRO A 22 -12.22 -3.54 24.01
N LEU A 23 -11.73 -3.94 22.82
CA LEU A 23 -10.32 -3.96 22.47
C LEU A 23 -9.87 -2.54 22.06
N ARG A 24 -8.92 -1.96 22.79
CA ARG A 24 -8.27 -0.71 22.41
C ARG A 24 -7.05 -0.99 21.53
N VAL A 25 -6.64 0.01 20.75
CA VAL A 25 -5.44 -0.06 19.91
C VAL A 25 -4.21 -0.45 20.73
N LYS A 26 -3.97 0.21 21.86
CA LYS A 26 -2.83 -0.12 22.76
C LYS A 26 -2.86 -1.56 23.24
N ASP A 27 -4.04 -2.12 23.52
CA ASP A 27 -4.17 -3.49 24.00
C ASP A 27 -3.79 -4.48 22.88
N LEU A 28 -4.22 -4.18 21.64
CA LEU A 28 -3.87 -4.95 20.46
C LEU A 28 -2.37 -4.91 20.17
N LEU A 29 -1.73 -3.73 20.30
CA LEU A 29 -0.29 -3.57 20.08
C LEU A 29 0.55 -4.22 21.19
N ASN A 30 0.02 -4.28 22.43
CA ASN A 30 0.69 -4.90 23.58
C ASN A 30 0.73 -6.44 23.49
N LEU A 31 0.02 -7.06 22.56
CA LEU A 31 0.14 -8.49 22.29
C LEU A 31 1.49 -8.87 21.67
N GLU A 32 2.16 -7.89 21.05
CA GLU A 32 3.48 -8.11 20.44
C GLU A 32 4.61 -7.68 21.39
N VAL A 33 5.64 -8.53 21.49
CA VAL A 33 6.78 -8.28 22.39
C VAL A 33 7.90 -7.60 21.60
N CYS A 34 8.19 -6.35 21.95
CA CYS A 34 9.31 -5.58 21.41
C CYS A 34 9.82 -4.57 22.43
N SER A 35 10.96 -3.91 22.15
CA SER A 35 11.47 -2.86 23.05
C SER A 35 10.55 -1.63 23.01
N PRO A 36 10.47 -0.86 24.12
CA PRO A 36 9.67 0.37 24.19
C PRO A 36 10.04 1.39 23.11
N GLU A 37 11.33 1.48 22.77
CA GLU A 37 11.86 2.42 21.78
C GLU A 37 11.33 2.07 20.36
N ILE A 38 11.43 0.79 19.97
CA ILE A 38 10.93 0.29 18.70
C ILE A 38 9.41 0.51 18.61
N LYS A 39 8.70 0.26 19.72
CA LYS A 39 7.26 0.46 19.76
C LYS A 39 6.89 1.92 19.56
N ALA A 40 7.55 2.83 20.29
CA ALA A 40 7.30 4.27 20.15
C ALA A 40 7.58 4.75 18.72
N GLN A 41 8.68 4.30 18.12
CA GLN A 41 9.05 4.63 16.76
C GLN A 41 7.99 4.17 15.74
N ILE A 42 7.54 2.91 15.83
CA ILE A 42 6.52 2.36 14.93
C ILE A 42 5.18 3.08 15.08
N ILE A 43 4.75 3.39 16.32
CA ILE A 43 3.52 4.14 16.59
C ILE A 43 3.58 5.53 15.95
N GLN A 44 4.71 6.21 16.08
CA GLN A 44 4.94 7.51 15.45
C GLN A 44 4.94 7.42 13.93
N ASP A 45 5.69 6.48 13.37
CA ASP A 45 5.87 6.28 11.93
C ASP A 45 4.57 5.93 11.21
N THR A 46 3.72 5.13 11.85
CA THR A 46 2.40 4.76 11.31
C THR A 46 1.33 5.82 11.54
N GLY A 47 1.66 6.90 12.26
CA GLY A 47 0.74 8.02 12.54
C GLY A 47 -0.43 7.67 13.46
N ILE A 48 -0.31 6.61 14.28
CA ILE A 48 -1.40 6.11 15.14
C ILE A 48 -1.32 6.60 16.58
N THR A 49 -0.41 7.50 16.92
CA THR A 49 -0.19 8.02 18.30
C THR A 49 -1.50 8.48 18.97
N LYS A 50 -2.36 9.20 18.23
CA LYS A 50 -3.64 9.69 18.75
C LYS A 50 -4.69 8.59 18.91
N LEU A 51 -4.47 7.42 18.34
CA LEU A 51 -5.42 6.32 18.29
C LEU A 51 -5.22 5.29 19.40
N GLU A 52 -4.16 5.36 20.19
CA GLU A 52 -3.78 4.33 21.17
C GLU A 52 -4.91 3.98 22.16
N ASN A 53 -5.71 4.96 22.57
CA ASN A 53 -6.83 4.75 23.49
C ASN A 53 -8.18 4.51 22.77
N ALA A 54 -8.22 4.63 21.45
CA ALA A 54 -9.43 4.38 20.66
C ALA A 54 -9.80 2.88 20.66
N LYS A 55 -11.09 2.57 20.54
CA LYS A 55 -11.58 1.21 20.35
C LYS A 55 -11.33 0.80 18.89
N VAL A 56 -10.79 -0.38 18.67
CA VAL A 56 -10.47 -0.89 17.32
C VAL A 56 -11.71 -0.94 16.42
N GLN A 57 -12.89 -1.19 17.00
CA GLN A 57 -14.16 -1.23 16.27
C GLN A 57 -14.64 0.15 15.76
N GLN A 58 -14.12 1.23 16.33
CA GLN A 58 -14.53 2.61 16.01
C GLN A 58 -13.58 3.28 14.99
N LEU A 59 -12.50 2.60 14.60
CA LEU A 59 -11.53 3.12 13.64
C LEU A 59 -12.14 3.15 12.22
N SER A 60 -11.79 4.20 11.47
CA SER A 60 -11.98 4.22 10.02
C SER A 60 -11.21 3.09 9.33
N GLY A 61 -11.48 2.85 8.05
CA GLY A 61 -10.74 1.85 7.26
C GLY A 61 -9.24 2.10 7.27
N GLY A 62 -8.82 3.34 6.95
CA GLY A 62 -7.41 3.74 6.91
C GLY A 62 -6.73 3.68 8.27
N GLU A 63 -7.38 4.17 9.33
CA GLU A 63 -6.85 4.08 10.70
C GLU A 63 -6.65 2.62 11.13
N ARG A 64 -7.62 1.76 10.82
CA ARG A 64 -7.53 0.32 11.13
C ARG A 64 -6.38 -0.33 10.39
N GLN A 65 -6.20 -0.01 9.10
CA GLN A 65 -5.11 -0.55 8.30
C GLN A 65 -3.75 -0.12 8.84
N ARG A 66 -3.59 1.14 9.21
CA ARG A 66 -2.35 1.64 9.86
C ARG A 66 -2.06 0.94 11.19
N VAL A 67 -3.08 0.69 12.01
CA VAL A 67 -2.95 -0.05 13.27
C VAL A 67 -2.53 -1.49 13.04
N LEU A 68 -3.10 -2.19 12.06
CA LEU A 68 -2.72 -3.56 11.71
C LEU A 68 -1.30 -3.63 11.16
N LEU A 69 -0.92 -2.65 10.35
CA LEU A 69 0.44 -2.53 9.83
C LEU A 69 1.45 -2.28 10.95
N ALA A 70 1.15 -1.35 11.88
CA ALA A 70 1.95 -1.12 13.07
C ALA A 70 2.16 -2.41 13.86
N ARG A 71 1.06 -3.14 14.15
CA ARG A 71 1.14 -4.42 14.84
C ARG A 71 2.05 -5.42 14.13
N ALA A 72 1.94 -5.53 12.81
CA ALA A 72 2.77 -6.44 12.02
C ALA A 72 4.25 -6.06 12.08
N LEU A 73 4.57 -4.76 12.04
CA LEU A 73 5.94 -4.23 12.13
C LEU A 73 6.56 -4.41 13.53
N LEU A 74 5.76 -4.37 14.61
CA LEU A 74 6.26 -4.63 15.98
C LEU A 74 6.90 -6.01 16.12
N ARG A 75 6.54 -6.97 15.28
CA ARG A 75 7.17 -8.30 15.23
C ARG A 75 8.54 -8.30 14.57
N GLN A 76 8.97 -7.18 13.98
CA GLN A 76 10.24 -7.04 13.26
C GLN A 76 10.41 -8.16 12.20
N PRO A 77 9.50 -8.22 11.20
CA PRO A 77 9.51 -9.29 10.22
C PRO A 77 10.67 -9.15 9.22
N ASN A 78 11.15 -10.28 8.71
CA ASN A 78 11.98 -10.32 7.50
C ASN A 78 11.11 -10.23 6.24
N VAL A 79 9.87 -10.77 6.31
CA VAL A 79 8.90 -10.72 5.22
C VAL A 79 7.56 -10.27 5.79
N LEU A 80 7.02 -9.18 5.23
CA LEU A 80 5.71 -8.64 5.54
C LEU A 80 4.75 -9.00 4.41
N VAL A 81 3.68 -9.72 4.75
CA VAL A 81 2.63 -10.12 3.80
C VAL A 81 1.42 -9.22 4.02
N LEU A 82 0.99 -8.54 2.96
CA LEU A 82 -0.15 -7.63 2.95
C LEU A 82 -1.23 -8.19 2.02
N ASP A 83 -2.42 -8.43 2.55
CA ASP A 83 -3.55 -8.98 1.81
C ASP A 83 -4.59 -7.88 1.59
N GLU A 84 -4.72 -7.43 0.32
CA GLU A 84 -5.62 -6.35 -0.11
C GLU A 84 -5.52 -5.08 0.78
N PRO A 85 -4.31 -4.54 1.03
CA PRO A 85 -4.11 -3.52 2.06
C PRO A 85 -4.82 -2.20 1.77
N MET A 86 -5.20 -1.91 0.53
CA MET A 86 -5.86 -0.67 0.11
C MET A 86 -7.37 -0.79 0.01
N GLN A 87 -7.92 -2.01 0.16
CA GLN A 87 -9.34 -2.23 -0.09
C GLN A 87 -10.24 -1.44 0.86
N GLY A 88 -11.16 -0.66 0.28
CA GLY A 88 -12.16 0.10 1.03
C GLY A 88 -11.64 1.35 1.72
N LEU A 89 -10.47 1.84 1.32
CA LEU A 89 -9.94 3.13 1.72
C LEU A 89 -10.50 4.24 0.82
N ASP A 90 -10.55 5.45 1.34
CA ASP A 90 -10.74 6.64 0.52
C ASP A 90 -9.43 6.99 -0.21
N ILE A 91 -9.52 7.80 -1.28
CA ILE A 91 -8.40 8.12 -2.17
C ILE A 91 -7.20 8.70 -1.42
N GLN A 92 -7.43 9.57 -0.44
CA GLN A 92 -6.35 10.19 0.32
C GLN A 92 -5.66 9.17 1.24
N SER A 93 -6.44 8.38 1.99
CA SER A 93 -5.92 7.33 2.87
C SER A 93 -5.15 6.26 2.09
N GLU A 94 -5.62 5.94 0.87
CA GLU A 94 -4.97 5.00 -0.04
C GLU A 94 -3.60 5.52 -0.47
N ALA A 95 -3.51 6.77 -0.96
CA ALA A 95 -2.26 7.38 -1.40
C ALA A 95 -1.22 7.44 -0.25
N GLU A 96 -1.65 7.89 0.94
CA GLU A 96 -0.77 7.97 2.11
C GLU A 96 -0.26 6.58 2.55
N LEU A 97 -1.13 5.56 2.53
CA LEU A 97 -0.74 4.20 2.89
C LEU A 97 0.19 3.58 1.84
N TYR A 98 -0.06 3.87 0.56
CA TYR A 98 0.79 3.45 -0.55
C TYR A 98 2.23 3.94 -0.38
N ASP A 99 2.41 5.25 -0.18
CA ASP A 99 3.74 5.85 0.01
C ASP A 99 4.44 5.28 1.24
N TYR A 100 3.68 5.09 2.33
CA TYR A 100 4.22 4.49 3.53
C TYR A 100 4.68 3.05 3.30
N VAL A 101 3.85 2.19 2.67
CA VAL A 101 4.21 0.79 2.39
C VAL A 101 5.46 0.72 1.51
N ARG A 102 5.60 1.59 0.51
CA ARG A 102 6.80 1.64 -0.34
C ARG A 102 8.07 1.98 0.42
N SER A 103 7.97 2.75 1.49
CA SER A 103 9.12 3.13 2.32
C SER A 103 9.59 2.04 3.28
N LEU A 104 8.76 1.03 3.58
CA LEU A 104 9.03 0.02 4.60
C LEU A 104 10.28 -0.83 4.34
N PRO A 105 10.58 -1.29 3.10
CA PRO A 105 11.79 -2.08 2.85
C PRO A 105 13.06 -1.35 3.23
N GLU A 106 13.16 -0.08 2.89
CA GLU A 106 14.31 0.76 3.22
C GLU A 106 14.35 1.09 4.74
N LYS A 107 13.19 1.39 5.31
CA LYS A 107 13.08 1.84 6.71
C LYS A 107 13.26 0.71 7.72
N TYR A 108 12.73 -0.47 7.43
CA TYR A 108 12.72 -1.61 8.37
C TYR A 108 13.51 -2.83 7.88
N GLY A 109 14.12 -2.78 6.71
CA GLY A 109 14.93 -3.87 6.16
C GLY A 109 14.14 -5.16 5.89
N CYS A 110 12.82 -5.05 5.60
CA CYS A 110 11.96 -6.20 5.33
C CYS A 110 11.56 -6.29 3.85
N SER A 111 11.37 -7.50 3.35
CA SER A 111 10.75 -7.72 2.05
C SER A 111 9.23 -7.64 2.18
N ILE A 112 8.53 -7.17 1.15
CA ILE A 112 7.06 -7.08 1.14
C ILE A 112 6.50 -7.99 0.07
N LEU A 113 5.51 -8.81 0.45
CA LEU A 113 4.65 -9.55 -0.46
C LEU A 113 3.25 -8.97 -0.37
N ILE A 114 2.73 -8.49 -1.49
CA ILE A 114 1.40 -7.89 -1.58
C ILE A 114 0.51 -8.81 -2.42
N VAL A 115 -0.66 -9.12 -1.91
CA VAL A 115 -1.75 -9.73 -2.65
C VAL A 115 -2.76 -8.63 -2.94
N SER A 116 -3.03 -8.36 -4.21
CA SER A 116 -4.00 -7.34 -4.61
C SER A 116 -4.60 -7.64 -5.98
N HIS A 117 -5.83 -7.19 -6.18
CA HIS A 117 -6.51 -7.15 -7.47
C HIS A 117 -6.44 -5.74 -8.10
N ASP A 118 -5.88 -4.77 -7.39
CA ASP A 118 -5.62 -3.44 -7.93
C ASP A 118 -4.34 -3.43 -8.77
N LEU A 119 -4.54 -3.53 -10.08
CA LEU A 119 -3.45 -3.61 -11.05
C LEU A 119 -2.62 -2.33 -11.10
N GLN A 120 -3.24 -1.16 -10.91
CA GLN A 120 -2.52 0.11 -10.94
C GLN A 120 -1.49 0.17 -9.83
N TRP A 121 -1.91 -0.19 -8.63
CA TRP A 121 -1.06 -0.24 -7.46
C TRP A 121 0.08 -1.24 -7.60
N VAL A 122 -0.24 -2.45 -8.08
CA VAL A 122 0.75 -3.51 -8.30
C VAL A 122 1.80 -3.08 -9.34
N MET A 123 1.38 -2.50 -10.46
CA MET A 123 2.29 -2.14 -11.56
C MET A 123 3.21 -0.96 -11.23
N GLN A 124 2.77 -0.03 -10.37
CA GLN A 124 3.58 1.15 -9.99
C GLN A 124 4.48 0.92 -8.79
N GLY A 125 4.10 -0.02 -7.89
CA GLY A 125 4.70 -0.16 -6.56
C GLY A 125 5.59 -1.36 -6.35
N THR A 126 5.66 -2.31 -7.29
CA THR A 126 6.35 -3.57 -7.09
C THR A 126 7.55 -3.76 -8.01
N GLN A 127 8.53 -4.54 -7.54
CA GLN A 127 9.70 -4.92 -8.31
C GLN A 127 9.46 -6.21 -9.12
N ARG A 128 8.53 -7.04 -8.69
CA ARG A 128 8.18 -8.29 -9.34
C ARG A 128 6.70 -8.60 -9.14
N VAL A 129 6.05 -9.04 -10.21
CA VAL A 129 4.65 -9.45 -10.23
C VAL A 129 4.55 -10.93 -10.51
N VAL A 130 3.60 -11.59 -9.86
CA VAL A 130 3.19 -12.96 -10.14
C VAL A 130 1.68 -12.95 -10.36
N CYS A 131 1.23 -13.32 -11.55
CA CYS A 131 -0.19 -13.40 -11.89
C CYS A 131 -0.71 -14.79 -11.55
N LEU A 132 -1.78 -14.82 -10.75
CA LEU A 132 -2.37 -16.05 -10.26
C LEU A 132 -3.83 -16.17 -10.70
N ASN A 133 -4.14 -17.25 -11.42
CA ASN A 133 -5.50 -17.65 -11.78
C ASN A 133 -5.60 -19.16 -11.68
N LYS A 134 -5.80 -19.71 -10.47
CA LYS A 134 -5.71 -21.14 -10.10
C LYS A 134 -4.33 -21.78 -10.34
N HIS A 135 -3.53 -21.22 -11.23
CA HIS A 135 -2.12 -21.53 -11.49
C HIS A 135 -1.37 -20.23 -11.73
N ILE A 136 -0.03 -20.28 -11.70
CA ILE A 136 0.80 -19.13 -12.08
C ILE A 136 0.72 -18.97 -13.60
N CYS A 137 0.07 -17.90 -14.07
CA CYS A 137 -0.12 -17.61 -15.48
C CYS A 137 1.08 -16.89 -16.08
N CYS A 138 1.63 -15.93 -15.34
CA CYS A 138 2.79 -15.14 -15.73
C CYS A 138 3.55 -14.64 -14.51
N SER A 139 4.83 -14.34 -14.65
CA SER A 139 5.63 -13.71 -13.61
C SER A 139 6.80 -12.94 -14.21
N GLY A 140 7.12 -11.77 -13.67
CA GLY A 140 8.20 -10.93 -14.18
C GLY A 140 8.20 -9.53 -13.61
N LEU A 141 8.95 -8.64 -14.27
CA LEU A 141 8.91 -7.21 -14.00
C LEU A 141 7.57 -6.63 -14.46
N PRO A 142 6.99 -5.63 -13.77
CA PRO A 142 5.72 -5.02 -14.14
C PRO A 142 5.65 -4.59 -15.62
N GLU A 143 6.73 -4.01 -16.13
CA GLU A 143 6.84 -3.54 -17.53
C GLU A 143 6.69 -4.68 -18.55
N ASN A 144 7.26 -5.84 -18.27
CA ASN A 144 7.23 -6.99 -19.17
C ASN A 144 5.90 -7.73 -19.10
N ILE A 145 5.29 -7.78 -17.91
CA ILE A 145 4.02 -8.50 -17.68
C ILE A 145 2.86 -7.90 -18.48
N GLN A 146 2.83 -6.59 -18.68
CA GLN A 146 1.77 -5.93 -19.46
C GLN A 146 1.74 -6.40 -20.93
N GLN A 147 2.87 -6.87 -21.44
CA GLN A 147 3.01 -7.40 -22.81
C GLN A 147 2.82 -8.92 -22.88
N ASP A 148 2.70 -9.59 -21.74
CA ASP A 148 2.52 -11.05 -21.70
C ASP A 148 1.12 -11.43 -22.20
N PRO A 149 1.00 -12.34 -23.20
CA PRO A 149 -0.30 -12.77 -23.72
C PRO A 149 -1.22 -13.37 -22.65
N ALA A 150 -0.67 -14.07 -21.66
CA ALA A 150 -1.47 -14.66 -20.58
C ALA A 150 -2.04 -13.56 -19.65
N TYR A 151 -1.29 -12.49 -19.41
CA TYR A 151 -1.78 -11.32 -18.69
C TYR A 151 -2.91 -10.63 -19.46
N GLN A 152 -2.71 -10.39 -20.76
CA GLN A 152 -3.70 -9.72 -21.63
C GLN A 152 -5.00 -10.54 -21.76
N ALA A 153 -4.90 -11.86 -21.78
CA ALA A 153 -6.06 -12.76 -21.81
C ALA A 153 -6.92 -12.66 -20.54
N ILE A 154 -6.30 -12.37 -19.36
CA ILE A 154 -6.99 -12.28 -18.07
C ILE A 154 -7.54 -10.86 -17.83
N PHE A 155 -6.74 -9.83 -18.12
CA PHE A 155 -7.01 -8.45 -17.71
C PHE A 155 -7.39 -7.52 -18.88
N GLY A 156 -7.26 -7.98 -20.14
CA GLY A 156 -7.55 -7.22 -21.36
C GLY A 156 -6.38 -6.34 -21.81
N THR A 157 -6.38 -5.99 -23.11
CA THR A 157 -5.30 -5.23 -23.77
C THR A 157 -5.35 -3.72 -23.53
N ASN A 158 -6.48 -3.16 -23.05
CA ASN A 158 -6.76 -1.71 -23.06
C ASN A 158 -6.70 -1.01 -21.70
N ARG A 159 -6.02 -1.53 -20.70
CA ARG A 159 -5.80 -0.77 -19.46
C ARG A 159 -4.51 0.03 -19.57
N VAL A 160 -4.62 1.24 -20.13
CA VAL A 160 -3.54 2.24 -20.09
C VAL A 160 -3.44 2.73 -18.63
N PHE A 161 -2.39 2.33 -17.94
CA PHE A 161 -2.09 2.88 -16.63
C PHE A 161 -1.48 4.26 -16.81
N TYR A 162 -2.15 5.30 -16.30
CA TYR A 162 -1.60 6.65 -16.25
C TYR A 162 -0.38 6.65 -15.31
N GLN A 163 0.80 6.85 -15.85
CA GLN A 163 1.99 7.14 -15.06
C GLN A 163 1.87 8.59 -14.57
N HIS A 164 1.52 8.78 -13.32
CA HIS A 164 1.71 10.07 -12.67
C HIS A 164 3.21 10.25 -12.41
N HIS A 165 3.89 10.95 -13.33
CA HIS A 165 5.21 11.49 -13.02
C HIS A 165 5.03 12.64 -12.02
N HIS A 166 5.25 12.39 -10.75
CA HIS A 166 5.48 13.43 -9.79
C HIS A 166 6.85 14.05 -10.09
N ASN A 167 6.86 15.08 -10.94
CA ASN A 167 8.00 15.95 -11.04
C ASN A 167 8.12 16.69 -9.69
N HIS A 168 9.01 16.25 -8.82
CA HIS A 168 9.49 17.06 -7.74
C HIS A 168 10.21 18.26 -8.36
N CYS A 169 9.52 19.39 -8.47
CA CYS A 169 10.16 20.66 -8.69
C CYS A 169 11.01 20.96 -7.45
N ALA A 170 12.30 20.67 -7.53
CA ALA A 170 13.27 21.19 -6.60
C ALA A 170 13.17 22.73 -6.70
N HIS A 171 12.80 23.38 -5.61
CA HIS A 171 12.84 24.84 -5.49
C HIS A 171 14.29 25.31 -5.60
N GLY A 172 14.64 25.81 -6.77
CA GLY A 172 15.81 26.66 -7.01
C GLY A 172 15.28 27.96 -7.63
N ASP A 173 15.52 29.06 -6.93
CA ASP A 173 15.11 30.42 -7.30
C ASP A 173 15.52 30.76 -8.73
N THR A 174 14.54 31.00 -9.60
CA THR A 174 14.58 32.08 -10.64
C THR A 174 13.20 32.13 -11.32
N ALA A 175 12.60 33.31 -11.29
CA ALA A 175 11.33 33.62 -11.94
C ALA A 175 11.44 33.48 -13.46
N THR A 176 10.70 32.58 -14.07
CA THR A 176 10.38 32.62 -15.50
C THR A 176 8.94 32.13 -15.69
N THR A 177 8.15 32.99 -16.28
CA THR A 177 6.73 32.91 -16.59
C THR A 177 6.39 31.64 -17.37
N CYS A 178 5.48 30.81 -16.83
CA CYS A 178 4.85 29.72 -17.57
C CYS A 178 3.64 30.27 -18.34
N GLU A 179 3.72 30.32 -19.65
CA GLU A 179 2.59 30.59 -20.54
C GLU A 179 1.66 29.36 -20.58
N HIS A 180 0.44 29.53 -20.09
CA HIS A 180 -0.66 28.60 -20.24
C HIS A 180 -1.21 28.66 -21.67
N ASN A 181 -0.91 27.65 -22.47
CA ASN A 181 -1.50 27.46 -23.79
C ASN A 181 -2.81 26.67 -23.67
N SER A 182 -3.92 27.39 -23.43
CA SER A 182 -5.27 26.85 -23.38
C SER A 182 -5.78 26.69 -24.82
N ARG A 183 -5.85 25.47 -25.32
CA ARG A 183 -6.61 25.17 -26.55
C ARG A 183 -8.05 24.79 -26.16
N PRO A 184 -9.08 25.40 -26.76
CA PRO A 184 -10.46 25.03 -26.51
C PRO A 184 -10.81 23.69 -27.20
N HIS A 185 -11.44 22.79 -26.44
CA HIS A 185 -12.06 21.58 -26.99
C HIS A 185 -13.34 21.95 -27.73
N ILE A 186 -13.36 21.71 -29.04
CA ILE A 186 -14.55 21.80 -29.89
C ILE A 186 -15.28 20.45 -29.79
N HIS A 187 -16.50 20.47 -29.26
CA HIS A 187 -17.43 19.34 -29.33
C HIS A 187 -18.15 19.37 -30.70
N PRO A 188 -18.20 18.25 -31.44
CA PRO A 188 -19.13 18.16 -32.59
C PRO A 188 -20.56 17.95 -32.07
N GLU A 189 -21.49 18.78 -32.61
CA GLU A 189 -22.92 18.61 -32.39
C GLU A 189 -23.43 17.39 -33.22
N PRO A 190 -24.49 16.69 -32.74
CA PRO A 190 -25.11 15.63 -33.51
C PRO A 190 -26.03 16.19 -34.58
N GLU A 191 -25.80 15.76 -35.81
CA GLU A 191 -26.74 16.01 -36.96
C GLU A 191 -28.04 15.26 -36.76
N ALA A 192 -29.13 15.93 -37.17
CA ALA A 192 -30.53 15.51 -37.11
C ALA A 192 -30.89 14.38 -38.10
#